data_b58410b25e320e5f99ad5104cf4acba2
#
_entry.id   b58410b25e320e5f99ad5104cf4acba2
#
_cell.length_a   1.000
_cell.length_b   1.000
_cell.length_c   1.000
_cell.angle_alpha   90.00
_cell.angle_beta   90.00
_cell.angle_gamma   90.00
#
_symmetry.space_group_name_H-M   'P 1'
#
loop_
_entity.id
_entity.type
_entity.pdbx_description
1 polymer ?
#
loop_
_entity_poly.entity_id
_entity_poly.type
_entity_poly.pdbx_seq_one_letter_code
_entity_poly.pdbx_strand_id
1 'polypeptide(L)'
;MLETGEKRPRSGGVLTYQEINMQTYVHKAALITEIELHAKRFCDEFQTIAEADKDLLLEGVERTPAQMLAYQIGWMQLIQQWEAANRQGKSMITPHPDYRWNQLGGLYQYFYRTYARQSLSALQKQFTENVTAIVALIDALDEETLFTPGKRQWASSTPANWPVWKWLHINTVAPFKTFRSKIRKWKRLRAP
;
A
#
# COMPACT_ATOMS: atom_id res chain seq x y z
N MET A 1 37.79 42.12 14.81
CA MET A 1 36.39 41.71 14.62
C MET A 1 36.35 40.86 13.36
N LEU A 2 36.29 39.57 13.52
CA LEU A 2 36.15 38.59 12.45
C LEU A 2 34.88 37.81 12.74
N GLU A 3 33.85 38.03 11.89
CA GLU A 3 32.64 37.23 11.92
C GLU A 3 32.93 35.87 11.30
N THR A 4 32.85 34.82 12.10
CA THR A 4 32.87 33.45 11.65
C THR A 4 31.48 33.05 11.19
N GLY A 5 31.29 33.06 9.86
CA GLY A 5 30.09 32.54 9.21
C GLY A 5 30.00 31.01 9.33
N GLU A 6 29.16 30.56 10.22
CA GLU A 6 28.84 29.16 10.41
C GLU A 6 27.93 28.66 9.26
N LYS A 7 28.54 27.96 8.31
CA LYS A 7 27.80 27.28 7.23
C LYS A 7 27.05 26.09 7.81
N ARG A 8 25.73 26.22 7.97
CA ARG A 8 24.85 25.07 8.21
C ARG A 8 24.94 24.10 7.02
N PRO A 9 25.09 22.80 7.25
CA PRO A 9 25.03 21.84 6.18
C PRO A 9 23.59 21.78 5.62
N ARG A 10 23.45 22.02 4.34
CA ARG A 10 22.21 21.73 3.60
C ARG A 10 22.10 20.24 3.40
N SER A 11 21.52 19.52 4.34
CA SER A 11 21.02 18.17 4.10
C SER A 11 19.64 18.27 3.42
N GLY A 12 19.66 18.51 2.12
CA GLY A 12 18.48 18.41 1.28
C GLY A 12 18.15 16.96 0.99
N GLY A 13 17.81 16.18 2.01
CA GLY A 13 17.07 14.94 1.82
C GLY A 13 15.66 15.35 1.45
N VAL A 14 15.25 15.10 0.20
CA VAL A 14 13.84 15.17 -0.19
C VAL A 14 13.14 14.07 0.61
N LEU A 15 12.51 14.46 1.73
CA LEU A 15 11.59 13.58 2.45
C LEU A 15 10.55 13.12 1.45
N THR A 16 10.44 11.82 1.24
CA THR A 16 9.41 11.27 0.37
C THR A 16 8.06 11.69 0.94
N TYR A 17 7.09 11.93 0.07
CA TYR A 17 5.72 12.33 0.45
C TYR A 17 5.09 11.40 1.51
N GLN A 18 5.63 10.20 1.68
CA GLN A 18 5.27 9.20 2.66
C GLN A 18 5.79 9.49 4.07
N GLU A 19 6.90 10.23 4.21
CA GLU A 19 7.48 10.55 5.53
C GLU A 19 6.83 11.77 6.17
N ILE A 20 6.22 12.68 5.38
CA ILE A 20 5.64 13.94 5.85
C ILE A 20 4.30 13.74 6.57
N ASN A 21 3.57 12.64 6.30
CA ASN A 21 2.23 12.38 6.81
C ASN A 21 2.08 11.01 7.49
N MET A 22 3.11 10.51 8.16
CA MET A 22 3.02 9.22 8.81
C MET A 22 2.18 9.31 10.08
N GLN A 23 0.91 8.90 9.95
CA GLN A 23 0.01 8.69 11.07
C GLN A 23 0.61 7.63 12.01
N THR A 24 0.53 7.84 13.31
CA THR A 24 0.89 6.87 14.34
C THR A 24 -0.35 6.25 14.94
N TYR A 25 -0.22 5.03 15.46
CA TYR A 25 -1.31 4.29 16.09
C TYR A 25 -0.96 3.98 17.54
N VAL A 26 -1.92 4.19 18.43
CA VAL A 26 -1.75 3.97 19.86
C VAL A 26 -1.84 2.47 20.19
N HIS A 27 -2.68 1.73 19.44
CA HIS A 27 -2.92 0.31 19.62
C HIS A 27 -3.43 -0.33 18.30
N LYS A 28 -3.42 -1.64 18.26
CA LYS A 28 -3.82 -2.47 17.12
C LYS A 28 -5.22 -2.13 16.59
N ALA A 29 -6.19 -1.95 17.47
CA ALA A 29 -7.57 -1.65 17.06
C ALA A 29 -7.68 -0.32 16.30
N ALA A 30 -6.86 0.69 16.64
CA ALA A 30 -6.84 1.96 15.90
C ALA A 30 -6.37 1.78 14.46
N LEU A 31 -5.34 0.96 14.22
CA LEU A 31 -4.87 0.63 12.88
C LEU A 31 -5.96 -0.11 12.08
N ILE A 32 -6.59 -1.12 12.67
CA ILE A 32 -7.67 -1.88 12.03
C ILE A 32 -8.82 -0.95 11.61
N THR A 33 -9.27 -0.09 12.51
CA THR A 33 -10.35 0.89 12.24
C THR A 33 -10.01 1.79 11.04
N GLU A 34 -8.79 2.28 10.96
CA GLU A 34 -8.35 3.13 9.84
C GLU A 34 -8.27 2.35 8.52
N ILE A 35 -7.80 1.11 8.56
CA ILE A 35 -7.75 0.24 7.38
C ILE A 35 -9.17 0.01 6.85
N GLU A 36 -10.10 -0.41 7.68
CA GLU A 36 -11.48 -0.70 7.29
C GLU A 36 -12.20 0.54 6.75
N LEU A 37 -12.04 1.68 7.43
CA LEU A 37 -12.65 2.95 7.02
C LEU A 37 -12.16 3.38 5.62
N HIS A 38 -10.85 3.38 5.40
CA HIS A 38 -10.29 3.85 4.13
C HIS A 38 -10.43 2.82 3.02
N ALA A 39 -10.42 1.53 3.32
CA ALA A 39 -10.75 0.47 2.37
C ALA A 39 -12.19 0.64 1.85
N LYS A 40 -13.16 0.81 2.75
CA LYS A 40 -14.55 1.04 2.37
C LYS A 40 -14.70 2.28 1.50
N ARG A 41 -14.16 3.41 1.92
CA ARG A 41 -14.22 4.68 1.18
C ARG A 41 -13.59 4.59 -0.21
N PHE A 42 -12.50 3.85 -0.35
CA PHE A 42 -11.86 3.61 -1.63
C PHE A 42 -12.70 2.69 -2.52
N CYS A 43 -13.15 1.56 -2.00
CA CYS A 43 -13.92 0.58 -2.76
C CYS A 43 -15.27 1.13 -3.23
N ASP A 44 -15.93 1.92 -2.41
CA ASP A 44 -17.23 2.55 -2.75
C ASP A 44 -17.14 3.45 -4.00
N GLU A 45 -15.98 4.03 -4.29
CA GLU A 45 -15.80 4.88 -5.48
C GLU A 45 -15.95 4.11 -6.80
N PHE A 46 -15.79 2.79 -6.79
CA PHE A 46 -15.89 1.96 -7.99
C PHE A 46 -17.33 1.53 -8.33
N GLN A 47 -18.27 1.69 -7.42
CA GLN A 47 -19.68 1.26 -7.63
C GLN A 47 -20.36 1.96 -8.81
N THR A 48 -19.91 3.17 -9.16
CA THR A 48 -20.47 3.96 -10.25
C THR A 48 -19.66 3.87 -11.55
N ILE A 49 -18.62 3.03 -11.59
CA ILE A 49 -17.78 2.87 -12.79
C ILE A 49 -18.34 1.71 -13.62
N ALA A 50 -18.59 1.96 -14.90
CA ALA A 50 -19.03 0.93 -15.82
C ALA A 50 -17.93 -0.10 -16.11
N GLU A 51 -18.30 -1.36 -16.22
CA GLU A 51 -17.35 -2.44 -16.58
C GLU A 51 -16.56 -2.13 -17.86
N ALA A 52 -17.22 -1.54 -18.84
CA ALA A 52 -16.59 -1.15 -20.12
C ALA A 52 -15.44 -0.13 -19.94
N ASP A 53 -15.46 0.63 -18.86
CA ASP A 53 -14.48 1.69 -18.59
C ASP A 53 -13.33 1.21 -17.65
N LYS A 54 -13.35 -0.03 -17.19
CA LYS A 54 -12.37 -0.52 -16.20
C LYS A 54 -10.91 -0.38 -16.64
N ASP A 55 -10.65 -0.50 -17.92
CA ASP A 55 -9.32 -0.41 -18.51
C ASP A 55 -9.07 0.92 -19.25
N LEU A 56 -9.96 1.89 -19.09
CA LEU A 56 -9.82 3.20 -19.72
C LEU A 56 -8.80 4.06 -18.97
N LEU A 57 -7.68 4.34 -19.62
CA LEU A 57 -6.68 5.30 -19.14
C LEU A 57 -7.03 6.69 -19.65
N LEU A 58 -7.15 7.65 -18.76
CA LEU A 58 -7.43 9.05 -19.10
C LEU A 58 -6.17 9.90 -18.94
N GLU A 59 -6.02 10.90 -19.78
CA GLU A 59 -4.95 11.89 -19.66
C GLU A 59 -5.03 12.59 -18.28
N GLY A 60 -3.88 12.74 -17.64
CA GLY A 60 -3.79 13.31 -16.29
C GLY A 60 -4.08 12.34 -15.15
N VAL A 61 -4.31 11.05 -15.45
CA VAL A 61 -4.37 9.97 -14.47
C VAL A 61 -3.40 8.85 -14.87
N GLU A 62 -2.61 8.36 -13.93
CA GLU A 62 -1.51 7.42 -14.22
C GLU A 62 -1.98 5.96 -14.40
N ARG A 63 -3.19 5.63 -13.96
CA ARG A 63 -3.69 4.25 -13.90
C ARG A 63 -5.17 4.17 -14.26
N THR A 64 -5.54 3.04 -14.85
CA THR A 64 -6.95 2.69 -15.08
C THR A 64 -7.63 2.31 -13.76
N PRO A 65 -8.98 2.31 -13.68
CA PRO A 65 -9.70 1.81 -12.51
C PRO A 65 -9.26 0.40 -12.09
N ALA A 66 -9.17 -0.53 -13.04
CA ALA A 66 -8.73 -1.90 -12.76
C ALA A 66 -7.29 -1.96 -12.21
N GLN A 67 -6.38 -1.17 -12.74
CA GLN A 67 -5.00 -1.09 -12.24
C GLN A 67 -4.93 -0.53 -10.82
N MET A 68 -5.80 0.40 -10.45
CA MET A 68 -5.85 0.95 -9.10
C MET A 68 -6.25 -0.11 -8.06
N LEU A 69 -7.19 -0.99 -8.38
CA LEU A 69 -7.55 -2.13 -7.54
C LEU A 69 -6.45 -3.20 -7.52
N ALA A 70 -5.90 -3.55 -8.69
CA ALA A 70 -4.84 -4.55 -8.82
C ALA A 70 -3.59 -4.18 -7.99
N TYR A 71 -3.22 -2.90 -7.94
CA TYR A 71 -2.13 -2.39 -7.12
C TYR A 71 -2.35 -2.71 -5.64
N GLN A 72 -3.53 -2.43 -5.11
CA GLN A 72 -3.86 -2.66 -3.70
C GLN A 72 -3.88 -4.16 -3.38
N ILE A 73 -4.53 -4.95 -4.23
CA ILE A 73 -4.61 -6.40 -4.07
C ILE A 73 -3.21 -7.02 -4.06
N GLY A 74 -2.36 -6.61 -5.00
CA GLY A 74 -0.99 -7.13 -5.14
C GLY A 74 -0.16 -6.94 -3.88
N TRP A 75 -0.15 -5.74 -3.31
CA TRP A 75 0.59 -5.47 -2.08
C TRP A 75 0.03 -6.23 -0.87
N MET A 76 -1.28 -6.27 -0.70
CA MET A 76 -1.89 -7.00 0.41
C MET A 76 -1.60 -8.51 0.33
N GLN A 77 -1.59 -9.08 -0.87
CA GLN A 77 -1.24 -10.49 -1.06
C GLN A 77 0.24 -10.77 -0.76
N LEU A 78 1.16 -9.89 -1.15
CA LEU A 78 2.56 -10.05 -0.81
C LEU A 78 2.79 -10.05 0.71
N ILE A 79 2.17 -9.13 1.44
CA ILE A 79 2.26 -9.09 2.91
C ILE A 79 1.74 -10.39 3.53
N GLN A 80 0.61 -10.90 3.06
CA GLN A 80 0.06 -12.18 3.53
C GLN A 80 1.02 -13.35 3.26
N GLN A 81 1.65 -13.39 2.09
CA GLN A 81 2.63 -14.41 1.73
C GLN A 81 3.87 -14.33 2.61
N TRP A 82 4.39 -13.12 2.88
CA TRP A 82 5.55 -12.94 3.76
C TRP A 82 5.26 -13.38 5.18
N GLU A 83 4.10 -13.01 5.73
CA GLU A 83 3.71 -13.43 7.08
C GLU A 83 3.45 -14.94 7.16
N ALA A 84 2.81 -15.53 6.16
CA ALA A 84 2.60 -16.98 6.09
C ALA A 84 3.93 -17.76 6.07
N ALA A 85 4.89 -17.30 5.28
CA ALA A 85 6.23 -17.90 5.24
C ALA A 85 6.95 -17.76 6.60
N ASN A 86 6.87 -16.58 7.21
CA ASN A 86 7.46 -16.35 8.54
C ASN A 86 6.90 -17.31 9.59
N ARG A 87 5.57 -17.53 9.59
CA ARG A 87 4.92 -18.49 10.51
C ARG A 87 5.36 -19.94 10.29
N GLN A 88 5.76 -20.28 9.06
CA GLN A 88 6.30 -21.59 8.71
C GLN A 88 7.82 -21.71 8.94
N GLY A 89 8.46 -20.68 9.50
CA GLY A 89 9.91 -20.64 9.68
C GLY A 89 10.70 -20.57 8.36
N LYS A 90 10.04 -20.13 7.26
CA LYS A 90 10.65 -19.99 5.95
C LYS A 90 11.07 -18.52 5.72
N SER A 91 12.22 -18.32 5.09
CA SER A 91 12.60 -17.00 4.59
C SER A 91 11.88 -16.69 3.28
N MET A 92 11.54 -15.41 3.09
CA MET A 92 10.98 -14.90 1.84
C MET A 92 11.87 -13.82 1.26
N ILE A 93 11.97 -13.82 -0.07
CA ILE A 93 12.61 -12.72 -0.80
C ILE A 93 11.58 -11.59 -0.94
N THR A 94 11.93 -10.42 -0.42
CA THR A 94 11.08 -9.23 -0.51
C THR A 94 11.66 -8.21 -1.49
N PRO A 95 10.82 -7.45 -2.19
CA PRO A 95 9.35 -7.52 -2.20
C PRO A 95 8.80 -8.76 -2.94
N HIS A 96 9.55 -9.32 -3.90
CA HIS A 96 9.13 -10.43 -4.75
C HIS A 96 10.38 -11.17 -5.26
N PRO A 97 10.34 -12.48 -5.52
CA PRO A 97 11.50 -13.22 -6.07
C PRO A 97 12.10 -12.61 -7.35
N ASP A 98 11.25 -12.08 -8.24
CA ASP A 98 11.65 -11.57 -9.54
C ASP A 98 11.85 -10.05 -9.59
N TYR A 99 11.51 -9.31 -8.52
CA TYR A 99 11.59 -7.85 -8.49
C TYR A 99 12.25 -7.35 -7.21
N ARG A 100 13.12 -6.35 -7.35
CA ARG A 100 13.83 -5.72 -6.23
C ARG A 100 13.12 -4.43 -5.79
N TRP A 101 13.43 -3.93 -4.61
CA TRP A 101 12.90 -2.68 -4.07
C TRP A 101 13.18 -1.45 -4.96
N ASN A 102 14.22 -1.47 -5.77
CA ASN A 102 14.51 -0.43 -6.77
C ASN A 102 13.88 -0.70 -8.15
N GLN A 103 13.02 -1.71 -8.27
CA GLN A 103 12.37 -2.15 -9.51
C GLN A 103 10.83 -2.22 -9.36
N LEU A 104 10.24 -1.36 -8.54
CA LEU A 104 8.81 -1.40 -8.21
C LEU A 104 7.91 -1.18 -9.44
N GLY A 105 8.37 -0.43 -10.44
CA GLY A 105 7.64 -0.29 -11.70
C GLY A 105 7.35 -1.63 -12.38
N GLY A 106 8.32 -2.54 -12.40
CA GLY A 106 8.15 -3.90 -12.92
C GLY A 106 7.16 -4.73 -12.07
N LEU A 107 7.25 -4.61 -10.75
CA LEU A 107 6.32 -5.26 -9.84
C LEU A 107 4.87 -4.78 -10.03
N TYR A 108 4.65 -3.48 -10.25
CA TYR A 108 3.32 -2.95 -10.53
C TYR A 108 2.76 -3.51 -11.85
N GLN A 109 3.59 -3.61 -12.90
CA GLN A 109 3.19 -4.23 -14.15
C GLN A 109 2.86 -5.72 -13.97
N TYR A 110 3.56 -6.42 -13.10
CA TYR A 110 3.24 -7.79 -12.71
C TYR A 110 1.85 -7.87 -12.06
N PHE A 111 1.52 -6.99 -11.12
CA PHE A 111 0.19 -6.93 -10.52
C PHE A 111 -0.89 -6.69 -11.58
N TYR A 112 -0.68 -5.72 -12.47
CA TYR A 112 -1.67 -5.40 -13.52
C TYR A 112 -1.93 -6.58 -14.45
N ARG A 113 -0.88 -7.28 -14.89
CA ARG A 113 -1.03 -8.48 -15.73
C ARG A 113 -1.73 -9.64 -15.02
N THR A 114 -1.44 -9.82 -13.74
CA THR A 114 -2.03 -10.89 -12.92
C THR A 114 -3.55 -10.79 -12.87
N TYR A 115 -4.07 -9.57 -12.78
CA TYR A 115 -5.51 -9.32 -12.61
C TYR A 115 -6.21 -8.81 -13.87
N ALA A 116 -5.52 -8.69 -15.01
CA ALA A 116 -6.03 -8.04 -16.23
C ALA A 116 -7.32 -8.62 -16.78
N ARG A 117 -7.54 -9.93 -16.60
CA ARG A 117 -8.72 -10.63 -17.12
C ARG A 117 -9.93 -10.61 -16.22
N GLN A 118 -9.81 -10.02 -15.05
CA GLN A 118 -10.89 -9.99 -14.08
C GLN A 118 -11.86 -8.84 -14.35
N SER A 119 -13.14 -9.08 -14.06
CA SER A 119 -14.15 -8.02 -14.09
C SER A 119 -13.92 -7.02 -12.95
N LEU A 120 -14.45 -5.82 -13.09
CA LEU A 120 -14.37 -4.79 -12.05
C LEU A 120 -15.02 -5.27 -10.75
N SER A 121 -16.17 -5.96 -10.83
CA SER A 121 -16.83 -6.55 -9.66
C SER A 121 -16.00 -7.64 -9.00
N ALA A 122 -15.32 -8.49 -9.77
CA ALA A 122 -14.40 -9.51 -9.23
C ALA A 122 -13.19 -8.87 -8.53
N LEU A 123 -12.64 -7.79 -9.08
CA LEU A 123 -11.56 -7.04 -8.46
C LEU A 123 -11.99 -6.37 -7.15
N GLN A 124 -13.19 -5.77 -7.10
CA GLN A 124 -13.75 -5.20 -5.87
C GLN A 124 -13.95 -6.28 -4.78
N LYS A 125 -14.47 -7.45 -5.16
CA LYS A 125 -14.62 -8.58 -4.25
C LYS A 125 -13.26 -9.03 -3.69
N GLN A 126 -12.27 -9.25 -4.57
CA GLN A 126 -10.92 -9.63 -4.14
C GLN A 126 -10.26 -8.57 -3.26
N PHE A 127 -10.44 -7.29 -3.58
CA PHE A 127 -9.95 -6.21 -2.73
C PHE A 127 -10.53 -6.34 -1.30
N THR A 128 -11.85 -6.49 -1.17
CA THR A 128 -12.50 -6.64 0.13
C THR A 128 -12.06 -7.89 0.89
N GLU A 129 -11.92 -9.01 0.20
CA GLU A 129 -11.40 -10.26 0.78
C GLU A 129 -9.97 -10.11 1.30
N ASN A 130 -9.11 -9.41 0.55
CA ASN A 130 -7.73 -9.13 0.99
C ASN A 130 -7.69 -8.17 2.19
N VAL A 131 -8.56 -7.16 2.23
CA VAL A 131 -8.68 -6.29 3.41
C VAL A 131 -9.06 -7.10 4.64
N THR A 132 -10.07 -7.97 4.53
CA THR A 132 -10.48 -8.88 5.61
C THR A 132 -9.31 -9.77 6.07
N ALA A 133 -8.53 -10.31 5.14
CA ALA A 133 -7.38 -11.14 5.46
C ALA A 133 -6.26 -10.35 6.16
N ILE A 134 -6.01 -9.10 5.74
CA ILE A 134 -5.04 -8.21 6.41
C ILE A 134 -5.51 -7.86 7.83
N VAL A 135 -6.79 -7.57 8.03
CA VAL A 135 -7.34 -7.31 9.37
C VAL A 135 -7.17 -8.54 10.26
N ALA A 136 -7.50 -9.74 9.77
CA ALA A 136 -7.29 -10.98 10.50
C ALA A 136 -5.81 -11.25 10.82
N LEU A 137 -4.90 -10.92 9.90
CA LEU A 137 -3.46 -11.00 10.13
C LEU A 137 -3.03 -10.09 11.28
N ILE A 138 -3.49 -8.83 11.28
CA ILE A 138 -3.19 -7.86 12.33
C ILE A 138 -3.75 -8.32 13.67
N ASP A 139 -4.99 -8.80 13.67
CA ASP A 139 -5.67 -9.27 14.90
C ASP A 139 -4.93 -10.44 15.55
N ALA A 140 -4.34 -11.32 14.75
CA ALA A 140 -3.54 -12.44 15.21
C ALA A 140 -2.14 -12.08 15.73
N LEU A 141 -1.65 -10.85 15.48
CA LEU A 141 -0.37 -10.38 16.02
C LEU A 141 -0.57 -9.77 17.42
N ASP A 142 0.41 -9.98 18.30
CA ASP A 142 0.46 -9.22 19.54
C ASP A 142 0.97 -7.79 19.33
N GLU A 143 0.71 -6.91 20.29
CA GLU A 143 1.09 -5.50 20.22
C GLU A 143 2.62 -5.33 20.10
N GLU A 144 3.41 -6.16 20.78
CA GLU A 144 4.87 -6.12 20.69
C GLU A 144 5.36 -6.41 19.28
N THR A 145 4.86 -7.46 18.66
CA THR A 145 5.22 -7.82 17.28
C THR A 145 4.81 -6.74 16.30
N LEU A 146 3.66 -6.12 16.51
CA LEU A 146 3.12 -5.11 15.60
C LEU A 146 3.88 -3.78 15.68
N PHE A 147 4.26 -3.35 16.88
CA PHE A 147 4.78 -2.00 17.12
C PHE A 147 6.30 -1.93 17.37
N THR A 148 6.97 -3.05 17.67
CA THR A 148 8.41 -3.06 17.93
C THR A 148 9.18 -3.44 16.65
N PRO A 149 10.19 -2.65 16.22
CA PRO A 149 11.06 -3.02 15.10
C PRO A 149 11.77 -4.37 15.31
N GLY A 150 12.09 -5.05 14.21
CA GLY A 150 12.89 -6.28 14.26
C GLY A 150 12.12 -7.56 14.58
N LYS A 151 10.81 -7.50 14.76
CA LYS A 151 9.98 -8.67 15.13
C LYS A 151 9.58 -9.56 13.94
N ARG A 152 9.76 -9.07 12.72
CA ARG A 152 9.54 -9.83 11.49
C ARG A 152 10.67 -9.57 10.50
N GLN A 153 11.25 -10.64 9.98
CA GLN A 153 12.33 -10.55 8.98
C GLN A 153 11.87 -9.77 7.73
N TRP A 154 10.67 -10.03 7.24
CA TRP A 154 10.14 -9.34 6.07
C TRP A 154 9.93 -7.83 6.30
N ALA A 155 9.64 -7.40 7.50
CA ALA A 155 9.51 -5.99 7.85
C ALA A 155 10.87 -5.31 8.10
N SER A 156 11.91 -6.09 8.33
CA SER A 156 13.29 -5.64 8.56
C SER A 156 14.17 -5.71 7.31
N SER A 157 13.58 -5.91 6.14
CA SER A 157 14.28 -6.15 4.88
C SER A 157 14.89 -4.90 4.23
N THR A 158 14.64 -3.73 4.80
CA THR A 158 15.23 -2.47 4.36
C THR A 158 16.08 -1.84 5.47
N PRO A 159 17.04 -0.95 5.13
CA PRO A 159 17.85 -0.26 6.14
C PRO A 159 17.06 0.54 7.17
N ALA A 160 15.82 0.93 6.85
CA ALA A 160 14.95 1.67 7.76
C ALA A 160 14.47 0.85 8.95
N ASN A 161 14.51 -0.50 8.86
CA ASN A 161 14.08 -1.42 9.93
C ASN A 161 12.76 -1.02 10.60
N TRP A 162 11.72 -0.84 9.79
CA TRP A 162 10.42 -0.39 10.28
C TRP A 162 9.67 -1.49 11.03
N PRO A 163 8.87 -1.13 12.06
CA PRO A 163 7.95 -2.06 12.68
C PRO A 163 6.86 -2.51 11.69
N VAL A 164 6.24 -3.64 11.96
CA VAL A 164 5.23 -4.25 11.09
C VAL A 164 4.08 -3.30 10.77
N TRP A 165 3.58 -2.55 11.78
CA TRP A 165 2.46 -1.62 11.58
C TRP A 165 2.74 -0.57 10.49
N LYS A 166 3.98 -0.14 10.35
CA LYS A 166 4.39 0.85 9.36
C LYS A 166 4.28 0.32 7.95
N TRP A 167 4.70 -0.93 7.74
CA TRP A 167 4.53 -1.64 6.48
C TRP A 167 3.05 -1.84 6.12
N LEU A 168 2.24 -2.19 7.10
CA LEU A 168 0.80 -2.31 6.91
C LEU A 168 0.16 -0.97 6.54
N HIS A 169 0.50 0.10 7.24
CA HIS A 169 -0.01 1.45 6.96
C HIS A 169 0.34 1.91 5.53
N ILE A 170 1.61 1.81 5.12
CA ILE A 170 2.04 2.28 3.79
C ILE A 170 1.51 1.45 2.63
N ASN A 171 1.02 0.25 2.90
CA ASN A 171 0.43 -0.64 1.90
C ASN A 171 -1.10 -0.79 2.03
N THR A 172 -1.73 -0.06 2.93
CA THR A 172 -3.20 -0.03 3.10
C THR A 172 -3.71 1.40 3.25
N VAL A 173 -3.71 1.96 4.45
CA VAL A 173 -4.32 3.27 4.74
C VAL A 173 -3.80 4.37 3.82
N ALA A 174 -2.48 4.50 3.69
CA ALA A 174 -1.88 5.55 2.87
C ALA A 174 -2.25 5.44 1.39
N PRO A 175 -2.07 4.28 0.71
CA PRO A 175 -2.47 4.14 -0.68
C PRO A 175 -4.00 4.15 -0.88
N PHE A 176 -4.81 3.64 0.05
CA PHE A 176 -6.27 3.74 -0.06
C PHE A 176 -6.73 5.20 -0.12
N LYS A 177 -6.17 6.07 0.71
CA LYS A 177 -6.43 7.52 0.67
C LYS A 177 -5.97 8.15 -0.64
N THR A 178 -4.73 7.89 -1.03
CA THR A 178 -4.12 8.47 -2.24
C THR A 178 -4.87 8.03 -3.50
N PHE A 179 -5.15 6.73 -3.62
CA PHE A 179 -5.83 6.20 -4.80
C PHE A 179 -7.32 6.55 -4.83
N ARG A 180 -7.95 6.75 -3.67
CA ARG A 180 -9.29 7.34 -3.64
C ARG A 180 -9.32 8.72 -4.30
N SER A 181 -8.35 9.55 -4.03
CA SER A 181 -8.24 10.86 -4.71
C SER A 181 -8.02 10.70 -6.21
N LYS A 182 -7.21 9.74 -6.64
CA LYS A 182 -6.92 9.44 -8.05
C LYS A 182 -8.15 8.92 -8.79
N ILE A 183 -8.91 7.98 -8.22
CA ILE A 183 -10.12 7.45 -8.87
C ILE A 183 -11.24 8.50 -8.94
N ARG A 184 -11.35 9.38 -7.94
CA ARG A 184 -12.28 10.53 -7.99
C ARG A 184 -11.90 11.51 -9.09
N LYS A 185 -10.59 11.77 -9.29
CA LYS A 185 -10.10 12.56 -10.42
C LYS A 185 -10.46 11.89 -11.74
N TRP A 186 -10.23 10.59 -11.87
CA TRP A 186 -10.60 9.82 -13.05
C TRP A 186 -12.10 9.95 -13.38
N LYS A 187 -12.97 9.80 -12.37
CA LYS A 187 -14.43 9.98 -12.55
C LYS A 187 -14.81 11.37 -13.04
N ARG A 188 -14.18 12.42 -12.50
CA ARG A 188 -14.44 13.79 -12.97
C ARG A 188 -14.00 14.00 -14.42
N LEU A 189 -12.86 13.45 -14.82
CA LEU A 189 -12.38 13.54 -16.21
C LEU A 189 -13.20 12.69 -17.18
N ARG A 190 -13.80 11.61 -16.70
CA ARG A 190 -14.66 10.72 -17.49
C ARG A 190 -16.07 11.27 -17.67
N ALA A 191 -16.55 12.06 -16.74
CA ALA A 191 -17.88 12.69 -16.81
C ALA A 191 -17.99 13.57 -18.07
N PRO A 192 -19.14 13.55 -18.78
CA PRO A 192 -19.38 14.38 -19.95
C PRO A 192 -19.40 15.86 -19.61
#